data_cd53ae504abae60e2ac61688c87c45fa
#
_entry.id   cd53ae504abae60e2ac61688c87c45fa
#
_cell.length_a   1.000
_cell.length_b   1.000
_cell.length_c   1.000
_cell.angle_alpha   90.00
_cell.angle_beta   90.00
_cell.angle_gamma   90.00
#
_symmetry.space_group_name_H-M   'P 1'
#
loop_
_entity.id
_entity.type
_entity.pdbx_description
1 polymer ?
#
loop_
_entity_poly.entity_id
_entity_poly.type
_entity_poly.pdbx_seq_one_letter_code
_entity_poly.pdbx_strand_id
1 'polypeptide(L)'
;MSHSTALGAAPTGPTGPTGLGAMPQPRLIHAIILLVTCGLNVLVTAILGPSLPAMQAHFQDVPGVEYLVPMTMSMPLLTVAIVSVFVGELADRFGRKPLLVGSAVLYAAVGTAPLYLDSLYAILASRCALGIMEAVLMTVSTTLIGDYWSGAQRDRYMSLQTTVASTSAFLFNTLGGLIAEQGWRAPYTVFAISLALAPLMAWFLWEPRTRASMTPEQFAQDSQSFRSDRLGMICGFAVLLGIAFLTVPVHFGFLHGAIGVRSPAQIGMAYGINSLGVIAGTLIFGWVLATRLNVAWQLALGALISGIGFVLMRQAGDYQALTVAGFVNGLGMGIVLPAMVTWNMRELPVSRRGMGIGAFQSAFQFGLFLNPLIVVWLEQHGAGSRAAAVGWLSWAVLGLAAMAALTAVAGLRHGRR
;
A
#
# COMPACT_ATOMS: atom_id res chain seq x y z
N MET A 1 78.65 26.33 -21.67
CA MET A 1 78.65 25.34 -20.60
C MET A 1 77.28 24.65 -20.58
N SER A 2 77.31 23.45 -21.08
CA SER A 2 76.21 22.53 -21.27
C SER A 2 75.78 21.86 -19.97
N HIS A 3 74.47 21.80 -19.70
CA HIS A 3 73.90 20.77 -18.82
C HIS A 3 72.64 20.14 -19.46
N SER A 4 72.90 18.93 -19.93
CA SER A 4 71.92 17.95 -20.32
C SER A 4 71.09 17.53 -19.12
N THR A 5 69.79 17.56 -19.21
CA THR A 5 68.86 16.96 -18.22
C THR A 5 68.15 15.78 -18.88
N ALA A 6 68.41 14.61 -18.31
CA ALA A 6 67.86 13.32 -18.69
C ALA A 6 66.36 13.25 -18.45
N LEU A 7 65.63 12.79 -19.46
CA LEU A 7 64.23 12.36 -19.40
C LEU A 7 64.14 11.07 -18.54
N GLY A 8 63.56 11.22 -17.34
CA GLY A 8 63.18 10.10 -16.53
C GLY A 8 61.95 9.40 -17.07
N ALA A 9 62.05 8.11 -17.38
CA ALA A 9 60.96 7.24 -17.74
C ALA A 9 59.95 7.13 -16.62
N ALA A 10 58.65 7.39 -16.91
CA ALA A 10 57.57 7.14 -15.96
C ALA A 10 57.45 5.65 -15.66
N PRO A 11 57.22 5.24 -14.40
CA PRO A 11 56.99 3.85 -14.07
C PRO A 11 55.63 3.41 -14.63
N THR A 12 55.63 2.37 -15.43
CA THR A 12 54.43 1.62 -15.84
C THR A 12 53.87 0.95 -14.61
N GLY A 13 52.80 1.56 -14.02
CA GLY A 13 52.06 0.96 -12.94
C GLY A 13 51.40 -0.37 -13.39
N PRO A 14 51.21 -1.30 -12.44
CA PRO A 14 50.66 -2.62 -12.76
C PRO A 14 49.25 -2.46 -13.34
N THR A 15 49.03 -3.07 -14.51
CA THR A 15 47.72 -3.29 -15.07
C THR A 15 46.88 -4.06 -14.09
N GLY A 16 45.95 -3.37 -13.41
CA GLY A 16 44.97 -3.99 -12.55
C GLY A 16 44.11 -4.99 -13.34
N PRO A 17 43.56 -6.01 -12.66
CA PRO A 17 42.83 -7.07 -13.33
C PRO A 17 41.60 -6.47 -14.09
N THR A 18 41.73 -6.42 -15.41
CA THR A 18 40.62 -6.20 -16.34
C THR A 18 39.70 -7.40 -16.30
N GLY A 19 38.70 -7.40 -15.42
CA GLY A 19 37.81 -8.55 -15.25
C GLY A 19 36.55 -8.29 -14.43
N LEU A 20 36.25 -7.06 -14.04
CA LEU A 20 34.92 -6.73 -13.50
C LEU A 20 34.00 -6.41 -14.67
N GLY A 21 33.28 -7.41 -15.20
CA GLY A 21 32.23 -7.21 -16.18
C GLY A 21 31.36 -6.02 -15.79
N ALA A 22 31.23 -5.03 -16.68
CA ALA A 22 30.42 -3.85 -16.47
C ALA A 22 29.03 -4.28 -16.01
N MET A 23 28.58 -3.77 -14.86
CA MET A 23 27.22 -4.07 -14.36
C MET A 23 26.22 -3.63 -15.43
N PRO A 24 25.18 -4.44 -15.72
CA PRO A 24 24.13 -4.06 -16.65
C PRO A 24 23.55 -2.69 -16.24
N GLN A 25 23.51 -1.75 -17.16
CA GLN A 25 22.87 -0.45 -16.86
C GLN A 25 21.34 -0.62 -16.87
N PRO A 26 20.65 -0.14 -15.85
CA PRO A 26 19.19 -0.24 -15.79
C PRO A 26 18.56 0.63 -16.90
N ARG A 27 17.63 0.04 -17.66
CA ARG A 27 16.88 0.69 -18.73
C ARG A 27 15.43 0.89 -18.31
N LEU A 28 14.68 1.69 -19.07
CA LEU A 28 13.26 1.96 -18.80
C LEU A 28 12.41 0.67 -18.64
N ILE A 29 12.70 -0.38 -19.41
CA ILE A 29 11.97 -1.65 -19.34
C ILE A 29 12.03 -2.27 -17.92
N HIS A 30 13.17 -2.18 -17.24
CA HIS A 30 13.32 -2.70 -15.87
C HIS A 30 12.45 -1.90 -14.89
N ALA A 31 12.40 -0.57 -15.07
CA ALA A 31 11.53 0.29 -14.27
C ALA A 31 10.05 -0.04 -14.51
N ILE A 32 9.63 -0.20 -15.77
CA ILE A 32 8.25 -0.56 -16.10
C ILE A 32 7.85 -1.89 -15.44
N ILE A 33 8.68 -2.94 -15.56
CA ILE A 33 8.40 -4.24 -14.95
C ILE A 33 8.23 -4.11 -13.43
N LEU A 34 9.14 -3.42 -12.74
CA LEU A 34 9.08 -3.25 -11.29
C LEU A 34 7.91 -2.38 -10.85
N LEU A 35 7.58 -1.32 -11.59
CA LEU A 35 6.44 -0.46 -11.30
C LEU A 35 5.10 -1.19 -11.51
N VAL A 36 4.97 -1.98 -12.58
CA VAL A 36 3.77 -2.79 -12.81
C VAL A 36 3.63 -3.85 -11.72
N THR A 37 4.75 -4.45 -11.27
CA THR A 37 4.74 -5.37 -10.13
C THR A 37 4.22 -4.70 -8.86
N CYS A 38 4.62 -3.45 -8.60
CA CYS A 38 4.06 -2.68 -7.48
C CYS A 38 2.54 -2.45 -7.64
N GLY A 39 2.04 -2.32 -8.87
CA GLY A 39 0.61 -2.24 -9.16
C GLY A 39 -0.18 -3.47 -8.75
N LEU A 40 0.42 -4.67 -8.80
CA LEU A 40 -0.24 -5.92 -8.36
C LEU A 40 -0.65 -5.91 -6.88
N ASN A 41 0.07 -5.18 -6.03
CA ASN A 41 -0.27 -5.07 -4.61
C ASN A 41 -1.62 -4.36 -4.40
N VAL A 42 -2.01 -3.49 -5.31
CA VAL A 42 -3.30 -2.78 -5.27
C VAL A 42 -4.43 -3.66 -5.77
N LEU A 43 -4.12 -4.67 -6.60
CA LEU A 43 -5.12 -5.57 -7.20
C LEU A 43 -5.96 -6.27 -6.13
N VAL A 44 -5.34 -6.73 -5.05
CA VAL A 44 -6.01 -7.47 -3.96
C VAL A 44 -7.13 -6.65 -3.32
N THR A 45 -6.89 -5.37 -3.10
CA THR A 45 -7.84 -4.48 -2.40
C THR A 45 -8.77 -3.72 -3.32
N ALA A 46 -8.48 -3.67 -4.63
CA ALA A 46 -9.25 -2.85 -5.55
C ALA A 46 -10.25 -3.65 -6.41
N ILE A 47 -9.87 -4.88 -6.84
CA ILE A 47 -10.67 -5.55 -7.88
C ILE A 47 -11.90 -6.29 -7.32
N LEU A 48 -11.86 -6.70 -6.05
CA LEU A 48 -12.88 -7.58 -5.46
C LEU A 48 -14.05 -6.83 -4.83
N GLY A 49 -13.89 -5.55 -4.45
CA GLY A 49 -14.91 -4.79 -3.73
C GLY A 49 -16.31 -4.86 -4.35
N PRO A 50 -16.49 -4.63 -5.66
CA PRO A 50 -17.79 -4.69 -6.32
C PRO A 50 -18.46 -6.06 -6.30
N SER A 51 -17.69 -7.15 -6.20
CA SER A 51 -18.19 -8.54 -6.21
C SER A 51 -18.55 -9.10 -4.83
N LEU A 52 -18.12 -8.46 -3.73
CA LEU A 52 -18.34 -8.97 -2.38
C LEU A 52 -19.82 -9.18 -2.02
N PRO A 53 -20.77 -8.28 -2.37
CA PRO A 53 -22.17 -8.52 -2.05
C PRO A 53 -22.74 -9.77 -2.74
N ALA A 54 -22.37 -10.01 -4.02
CA ALA A 54 -22.78 -11.19 -4.75
C ALA A 54 -22.12 -12.48 -4.18
N MET A 55 -20.85 -12.38 -3.77
CA MET A 55 -20.17 -13.47 -3.07
C MET A 55 -20.86 -13.81 -1.75
N GLN A 56 -21.23 -12.81 -0.95
CA GLN A 56 -21.95 -13.01 0.31
C GLN A 56 -23.31 -13.68 0.10
N ALA A 57 -24.03 -13.28 -0.94
CA ALA A 57 -25.31 -13.92 -1.30
C ALA A 57 -25.12 -15.38 -1.74
N HIS A 58 -24.01 -15.72 -2.40
CA HIS A 58 -23.69 -17.09 -2.82
C HIS A 58 -23.40 -18.02 -1.62
N PHE A 59 -22.75 -17.51 -0.58
CA PHE A 59 -22.37 -18.28 0.62
C PHE A 59 -23.28 -18.02 1.82
N GLN A 60 -24.50 -17.54 1.61
CA GLN A 60 -25.44 -17.13 2.69
C GLN A 60 -25.69 -18.20 3.76
N ASP A 61 -25.55 -19.49 3.40
CA ASP A 61 -25.76 -20.62 4.31
C ASP A 61 -24.54 -20.91 5.22
N VAL A 62 -23.40 -20.21 5.00
CA VAL A 62 -22.19 -20.41 5.79
C VAL A 62 -22.26 -19.56 7.07
N PRO A 63 -22.18 -20.17 8.28
CA PRO A 63 -22.18 -19.40 9.52
C PRO A 63 -21.06 -18.36 9.55
N GLY A 64 -21.40 -17.11 9.89
CA GLY A 64 -20.44 -16.00 9.96
C GLY A 64 -20.01 -15.44 8.60
N VAL A 65 -20.77 -15.69 7.55
CA VAL A 65 -20.51 -15.20 6.20
C VAL A 65 -20.30 -13.68 6.15
N GLU A 66 -20.96 -12.92 7.02
CA GLU A 66 -20.84 -11.46 7.13
C GLU A 66 -19.43 -11.01 7.49
N TYR A 67 -18.67 -11.83 8.21
CA TYR A 67 -17.26 -11.62 8.53
C TYR A 67 -16.36 -12.27 7.49
N LEU A 68 -16.64 -13.51 7.10
CA LEU A 68 -15.75 -14.33 6.28
C LEU A 68 -15.59 -13.76 4.87
N VAL A 69 -16.67 -13.25 4.25
CA VAL A 69 -16.59 -12.67 2.90
C VAL A 69 -15.78 -11.38 2.87
N PRO A 70 -16.01 -10.36 3.72
CA PRO A 70 -15.10 -9.22 3.84
C PRO A 70 -13.64 -9.59 4.16
N MET A 71 -13.43 -10.65 4.96
CA MET A 71 -12.09 -11.14 5.28
C MET A 71 -11.35 -11.68 4.05
N THR A 72 -12.02 -12.07 2.98
CA THR A 72 -11.33 -12.49 1.74
C THR A 72 -10.46 -11.38 1.13
N MET A 73 -10.78 -10.11 1.38
CA MET A 73 -9.95 -8.96 1.00
C MET A 73 -8.91 -8.60 2.06
N SER A 74 -9.22 -8.75 3.34
CA SER A 74 -8.33 -8.29 4.41
C SER A 74 -7.35 -9.35 4.92
N MET A 75 -7.62 -10.64 4.71
CA MET A 75 -6.73 -11.74 5.14
C MET A 75 -5.34 -11.70 4.50
N PRO A 76 -5.19 -11.40 3.19
CA PRO A 76 -3.86 -11.19 2.60
C PRO A 76 -3.06 -10.12 3.36
N LEU A 77 -3.71 -9.04 3.77
CA LEU A 77 -3.06 -7.89 4.43
C LEU A 77 -2.50 -8.27 5.81
N LEU A 78 -3.21 -9.14 6.56
CA LEU A 78 -2.67 -9.71 7.80
C LEU A 78 -1.38 -10.50 7.52
N THR A 79 -1.42 -11.33 6.49
CA THR A 79 -0.26 -12.14 6.12
C THR A 79 0.91 -11.27 5.66
N VAL A 80 0.64 -10.21 4.89
CA VAL A 80 1.64 -9.19 4.52
C VAL A 80 2.23 -8.54 5.77
N ALA A 81 1.40 -8.14 6.75
CA ALA A 81 1.86 -7.51 7.99
C ALA A 81 2.87 -8.38 8.76
N ILE A 82 2.65 -9.68 8.78
CA ILE A 82 3.50 -10.65 9.49
C ILE A 82 4.75 -11.00 8.68
N VAL A 83 4.58 -11.33 7.39
CA VAL A 83 5.62 -11.94 6.56
C VAL A 83 6.62 -10.91 6.04
N SER A 84 6.18 -9.64 5.80
CA SER A 84 7.06 -8.58 5.27
C SER A 84 8.33 -8.35 6.09
N VAL A 85 8.29 -8.60 7.39
CA VAL A 85 9.46 -8.49 8.28
C VAL A 85 10.57 -9.48 7.89
N PHE A 86 10.20 -10.66 7.39
CA PHE A 86 11.13 -11.76 7.07
C PHE A 86 11.55 -11.76 5.59
N VAL A 87 10.86 -11.00 4.74
CA VAL A 87 11.11 -11.03 3.28
C VAL A 87 12.51 -10.55 2.93
N GLY A 88 13.05 -9.58 3.68
CA GLY A 88 14.42 -9.08 3.46
C GLY A 88 15.45 -10.19 3.62
N GLU A 89 15.39 -10.93 4.72
CA GLU A 89 16.30 -12.06 5.01
C GLU A 89 16.11 -13.17 3.97
N LEU A 90 14.88 -13.46 3.59
CA LEU A 90 14.57 -14.46 2.58
C LEU A 90 15.15 -14.07 1.22
N ALA A 91 15.06 -12.79 0.84
CA ALA A 91 15.62 -12.26 -0.39
C ALA A 91 17.15 -12.28 -0.43
N ASP A 92 17.79 -12.04 0.71
CA ASP A 92 19.27 -12.12 0.83
C ASP A 92 19.75 -13.58 0.75
N ARG A 93 18.95 -14.56 1.23
CA ARG A 93 19.31 -15.97 1.23
C ARG A 93 19.05 -16.65 -0.12
N PHE A 94 17.92 -16.41 -0.76
CA PHE A 94 17.50 -17.08 -1.99
C PHE A 94 17.79 -16.28 -3.27
N GLY A 95 18.19 -15.03 -3.12
CA GLY A 95 18.33 -14.07 -4.21
C GLY A 95 17.02 -13.33 -4.50
N ARG A 96 17.13 -12.06 -4.86
CA ARG A 96 15.97 -11.17 -5.10
C ARG A 96 15.21 -11.53 -6.35
N LYS A 97 15.92 -11.79 -7.45
CA LYS A 97 15.30 -12.13 -8.72
C LYS A 97 14.57 -13.49 -8.68
N PRO A 98 15.17 -14.62 -8.25
CA PRO A 98 14.47 -15.90 -8.16
C PRO A 98 13.23 -15.84 -7.28
N LEU A 99 13.34 -15.14 -6.14
CA LEU A 99 12.24 -14.99 -5.20
C LEU A 99 11.09 -14.19 -5.82
N LEU A 100 11.39 -13.10 -6.52
CA LEU A 100 10.37 -12.28 -7.21
C LEU A 100 9.64 -13.06 -8.30
N VAL A 101 10.39 -13.78 -9.16
CA VAL A 101 9.82 -14.57 -10.26
C VAL A 101 8.95 -15.70 -9.72
N GLY A 102 9.46 -16.45 -8.75
CA GLY A 102 8.72 -17.55 -8.12
C GLY A 102 7.43 -17.06 -7.45
N SER A 103 7.50 -15.94 -6.73
CA SER A 103 6.33 -15.34 -6.11
C SER A 103 5.31 -14.84 -7.14
N ALA A 104 5.73 -14.31 -8.30
CA ALA A 104 4.80 -13.89 -9.35
C ALA A 104 4.02 -15.06 -9.95
N VAL A 105 4.67 -16.23 -10.16
CA VAL A 105 3.99 -17.44 -10.62
C VAL A 105 3.01 -17.97 -9.59
N LEU A 106 3.44 -18.06 -8.32
CA LEU A 106 2.59 -18.54 -7.23
C LEU A 106 1.44 -17.55 -6.94
N TYR A 107 1.67 -16.25 -7.07
CA TYR A 107 0.62 -15.23 -6.95
C TYR A 107 -0.51 -15.44 -7.96
N ALA A 108 -0.17 -15.78 -9.23
CA ALA A 108 -1.18 -16.12 -10.22
C ALA A 108 -1.96 -17.38 -9.84
N ALA A 109 -1.25 -18.45 -9.48
CA ALA A 109 -1.87 -19.74 -9.14
C ALA A 109 -2.82 -19.62 -7.95
N VAL A 110 -2.34 -18.98 -6.86
CA VAL A 110 -3.13 -18.82 -5.62
C VAL A 110 -4.20 -17.73 -5.78
N GLY A 111 -3.90 -16.67 -6.56
CA GLY A 111 -4.81 -15.57 -6.85
C GLY A 111 -6.05 -16.02 -7.63
N THR A 112 -5.88 -16.94 -8.58
CA THR A 112 -6.97 -17.52 -9.37
C THR A 112 -7.67 -18.71 -8.69
N ALA A 113 -7.15 -19.22 -7.58
CA ALA A 113 -7.72 -20.39 -6.90
C ALA A 113 -9.24 -20.30 -6.61
N PRO A 114 -9.84 -19.13 -6.25
CA PRO A 114 -11.29 -19.03 -6.04
C PRO A 114 -12.15 -19.30 -7.28
N LEU A 115 -11.57 -19.37 -8.47
CA LEU A 115 -12.30 -19.79 -9.67
C LEU A 115 -12.75 -21.25 -9.57
N TYR A 116 -12.02 -22.06 -8.82
CA TYR A 116 -12.19 -23.52 -8.73
C TYR A 116 -12.57 -24.01 -7.33
N LEU A 117 -12.56 -23.11 -6.34
CA LEU A 117 -12.87 -23.46 -4.95
C LEU A 117 -14.35 -23.16 -4.65
N ASP A 118 -15.04 -24.15 -4.06
CA ASP A 118 -16.45 -24.04 -3.65
C ASP A 118 -16.61 -23.82 -2.14
N SER A 119 -15.55 -23.94 -1.35
CA SER A 119 -15.55 -23.68 0.09
C SER A 119 -15.02 -22.29 0.40
N LEU A 120 -15.79 -21.50 1.15
CA LEU A 120 -15.38 -20.17 1.61
C LEU A 120 -14.12 -20.24 2.48
N TYR A 121 -13.97 -21.29 3.30
CA TYR A 121 -12.75 -21.50 4.11
C TYR A 121 -11.52 -21.80 3.24
N ALA A 122 -11.68 -22.59 2.18
CA ALA A 122 -10.60 -22.85 1.23
C ALA A 122 -10.20 -21.57 0.46
N ILE A 123 -11.19 -20.72 0.11
CA ILE A 123 -10.93 -19.41 -0.46
C ILE A 123 -10.12 -18.55 0.52
N LEU A 124 -10.51 -18.47 1.79
CA LEU A 124 -9.75 -17.72 2.81
C LEU A 124 -8.32 -18.23 2.97
N ALA A 125 -8.12 -19.55 3.00
CA ALA A 125 -6.77 -20.13 3.04
C ALA A 125 -5.94 -19.72 1.82
N SER A 126 -6.55 -19.70 0.63
CA SER A 126 -5.88 -19.18 -0.57
C SER A 126 -5.51 -17.70 -0.44
N ARG A 127 -6.33 -16.91 0.23
CA ARG A 127 -6.04 -15.47 0.49
C ARG A 127 -4.85 -15.28 1.43
N CYS A 128 -4.71 -16.13 2.47
CA CYS A 128 -3.52 -16.13 3.32
C CYS A 128 -2.25 -16.42 2.50
N ALA A 129 -2.29 -17.45 1.66
CA ALA A 129 -1.16 -17.80 0.80
C ALA A 129 -0.85 -16.67 -0.20
N LEU A 130 -1.88 -16.00 -0.75
CA LEU A 130 -1.70 -14.84 -1.63
C LEU A 130 -0.93 -13.72 -0.94
N GLY A 131 -1.24 -13.42 0.32
CA GLY A 131 -0.57 -12.37 1.09
C GLY A 131 0.93 -12.65 1.30
N ILE A 132 1.36 -13.93 1.38
CA ILE A 132 2.80 -14.28 1.42
C ILE A 132 3.47 -13.83 0.12
N MET A 133 2.87 -14.14 -1.01
CA MET A 133 3.42 -13.77 -2.32
C MET A 133 3.39 -12.25 -2.52
N GLU A 134 2.34 -11.59 -2.07
CA GLU A 134 2.20 -10.13 -2.12
C GLU A 134 3.29 -9.43 -1.30
N ALA A 135 3.58 -9.91 -0.08
CA ALA A 135 4.67 -9.38 0.75
C ALA A 135 6.01 -9.44 0.02
N VAL A 136 6.30 -10.54 -0.67
CA VAL A 136 7.52 -10.69 -1.47
C VAL A 136 7.53 -9.74 -2.66
N LEU A 137 6.46 -9.71 -3.45
CA LEU A 137 6.36 -8.86 -4.64
C LEU A 137 6.54 -7.38 -4.27
N MET A 138 5.90 -6.92 -3.21
CA MET A 138 5.99 -5.54 -2.73
C MET A 138 7.40 -5.18 -2.25
N THR A 139 7.97 -6.00 -1.35
CA THR A 139 9.25 -5.71 -0.72
C THR A 139 10.40 -5.81 -1.70
N VAL A 140 10.44 -6.90 -2.48
CA VAL A 140 11.56 -7.16 -3.40
C VAL A 140 11.54 -6.20 -4.59
N SER A 141 10.38 -5.87 -5.17
CA SER A 141 10.30 -4.90 -6.27
C SER A 141 10.78 -3.52 -5.84
N THR A 142 10.38 -3.05 -4.65
CA THR A 142 10.85 -1.78 -4.09
C THR A 142 12.34 -1.79 -3.82
N THR A 143 12.87 -2.90 -3.27
CA THR A 143 14.30 -3.05 -3.00
C THR A 143 15.11 -3.04 -4.30
N LEU A 144 14.67 -3.74 -5.34
CA LEU A 144 15.33 -3.76 -6.65
C LEU A 144 15.37 -2.36 -7.30
N ILE A 145 14.32 -1.54 -7.14
CA ILE A 145 14.38 -0.14 -7.57
C ILE A 145 15.49 0.61 -6.84
N GLY A 146 15.62 0.39 -5.53
CA GLY A 146 16.70 0.97 -4.73
C GLY A 146 18.11 0.52 -5.11
N ASP A 147 18.24 -0.71 -5.63
CA ASP A 147 19.53 -1.28 -6.06
C ASP A 147 19.94 -0.90 -7.47
N TYR A 148 18.97 -0.84 -8.39
CA TYR A 148 19.23 -0.53 -9.79
C TYR A 148 19.51 0.94 -10.02
N TRP A 149 18.86 1.84 -9.29
CA TRP A 149 19.02 3.29 -9.45
C TRP A 149 19.54 3.95 -8.18
N SER A 150 20.18 5.10 -8.32
CA SER A 150 20.71 5.91 -7.23
C SER A 150 20.35 7.39 -7.40
N GLY A 151 20.43 8.18 -6.32
CA GLY A 151 20.19 9.63 -6.35
C GLY A 151 18.80 10.00 -6.88
N ALA A 152 18.72 11.06 -7.66
CA ALA A 152 17.47 11.60 -8.19
C ALA A 152 16.66 10.62 -9.05
N GLN A 153 17.32 9.68 -9.75
CA GLN A 153 16.61 8.66 -10.52
C GLN A 153 15.87 7.67 -9.62
N ARG A 154 16.51 7.23 -8.53
CA ARG A 154 15.87 6.38 -7.52
C ARG A 154 14.65 7.08 -6.93
N ASP A 155 14.79 8.34 -6.52
CA ASP A 155 13.71 9.11 -5.91
C ASP A 155 12.55 9.29 -6.88
N ARG A 156 12.85 9.51 -8.17
CA ARG A 156 11.83 9.56 -9.23
C ARG A 156 11.06 8.26 -9.38
N TYR A 157 11.73 7.10 -9.42
CA TYR A 157 11.03 5.81 -9.56
C TYR A 157 10.27 5.42 -8.29
N MET A 158 10.77 5.75 -7.10
CA MET A 158 10.04 5.58 -5.84
C MET A 158 8.75 6.44 -5.82
N SER A 159 8.82 7.67 -6.31
CA SER A 159 7.63 8.53 -6.47
C SER A 159 6.64 7.97 -7.49
N LEU A 160 7.14 7.43 -8.63
CA LEU A 160 6.31 6.81 -9.64
C LEU A 160 5.56 5.56 -9.13
N GLN A 161 6.10 4.82 -8.15
CA GLN A 161 5.37 3.71 -7.52
C GLN A 161 4.03 4.17 -6.94
N THR A 162 4.00 5.31 -6.25
CA THR A 162 2.75 5.86 -5.69
C THR A 162 1.76 6.26 -6.78
N THR A 163 2.24 6.87 -7.86
CA THR A 163 1.39 7.23 -9.01
C THR A 163 0.81 5.99 -9.67
N VAL A 164 1.64 4.96 -9.90
CA VAL A 164 1.18 3.68 -10.48
C VAL A 164 0.18 3.01 -9.56
N ALA A 165 0.43 2.98 -8.25
CA ALA A 165 -0.51 2.40 -7.28
C ALA A 165 -1.88 3.10 -7.33
N SER A 166 -1.92 4.43 -7.33
CA SER A 166 -3.17 5.21 -7.39
C SER A 166 -3.91 5.01 -8.72
N THR A 167 -3.19 4.99 -9.84
CA THR A 167 -3.77 4.74 -11.17
C THR A 167 -4.29 3.30 -11.27
N SER A 168 -3.54 2.34 -10.73
CA SER A 168 -3.96 0.93 -10.67
C SER A 168 -5.23 0.76 -9.82
N ALA A 169 -5.35 1.48 -8.69
CA ALA A 169 -6.56 1.45 -7.88
C ALA A 169 -7.80 1.90 -8.68
N PHE A 170 -7.69 3.02 -9.41
CA PHE A 170 -8.78 3.49 -10.28
C PHE A 170 -9.15 2.45 -11.35
N LEU A 171 -8.14 1.93 -12.06
CA LEU A 171 -8.37 0.95 -13.13
C LEU A 171 -8.96 -0.34 -12.61
N PHE A 172 -8.38 -0.93 -11.55
CA PHE A 172 -8.83 -2.21 -11.02
C PHE A 172 -10.21 -2.12 -10.36
N ASN A 173 -10.55 -1.02 -9.68
CA ASN A 173 -11.88 -0.82 -9.15
C ASN A 173 -12.94 -0.75 -10.26
N THR A 174 -12.67 0.01 -11.32
CA THR A 174 -13.60 0.16 -12.44
C THR A 174 -13.72 -1.15 -13.24
N LEU A 175 -12.57 -1.77 -13.59
CA LEU A 175 -12.55 -3.04 -14.32
C LEU A 175 -13.13 -4.18 -13.48
N GLY A 176 -12.88 -4.20 -12.17
CA GLY A 176 -13.42 -5.18 -11.25
C GLY A 176 -14.95 -5.20 -11.27
N GLY A 177 -15.57 -4.02 -11.29
CA GLY A 177 -17.03 -3.89 -11.44
C GLY A 177 -17.55 -4.43 -12.77
N LEU A 178 -16.91 -4.05 -13.89
CA LEU A 178 -17.28 -4.53 -15.22
C LEU A 178 -17.15 -6.06 -15.36
N ILE A 179 -16.04 -6.62 -14.84
CA ILE A 179 -15.79 -8.06 -14.89
C ILE A 179 -16.76 -8.81 -13.96
N ALA A 180 -17.12 -8.23 -12.82
CA ALA A 180 -18.04 -8.83 -11.85
C ALA A 180 -19.49 -8.96 -12.37
N GLU A 181 -19.86 -8.28 -13.47
CA GLU A 181 -21.13 -8.54 -14.17
C GLU A 181 -21.24 -9.98 -14.68
N GLN A 182 -20.12 -10.65 -14.94
CA GLN A 182 -20.05 -12.07 -15.35
C GLN A 182 -20.19 -13.03 -14.16
N GLY A 183 -20.24 -12.51 -12.94
CA GLY A 183 -20.35 -13.26 -11.70
C GLY A 183 -19.25 -12.90 -10.69
N TRP A 184 -19.49 -13.22 -9.41
CA TRP A 184 -18.60 -12.86 -8.31
C TRP A 184 -17.20 -13.48 -8.41
N ARG A 185 -17.04 -14.60 -9.14
CA ARG A 185 -15.75 -15.27 -9.38
C ARG A 185 -14.92 -14.59 -10.45
N ALA A 186 -15.54 -13.94 -11.43
CA ALA A 186 -14.87 -13.41 -12.61
C ALA A 186 -13.70 -12.46 -12.30
N PRO A 187 -13.76 -11.55 -11.31
CA PRO A 187 -12.62 -10.67 -10.97
C PRO A 187 -11.34 -11.42 -10.58
N TYR A 188 -11.44 -12.64 -10.09
CA TYR A 188 -10.26 -13.44 -9.74
C TYR A 188 -9.41 -13.86 -10.95
N THR A 189 -9.96 -13.83 -12.17
CA THR A 189 -9.21 -14.10 -13.41
C THR A 189 -8.07 -13.10 -13.63
N VAL A 190 -8.21 -11.88 -13.15
CA VAL A 190 -7.22 -10.81 -13.35
C VAL A 190 -5.90 -11.11 -12.63
N PHE A 191 -5.92 -11.93 -11.57
CA PHE A 191 -4.69 -12.35 -10.90
C PHE A 191 -3.74 -13.13 -11.82
N ALA A 192 -4.26 -13.74 -12.90
CA ALA A 192 -3.44 -14.41 -13.89
C ALA A 192 -2.47 -13.48 -14.65
N ILE A 193 -2.67 -12.15 -14.60
CA ILE A 193 -1.77 -11.17 -15.23
C ILE A 193 -0.33 -11.29 -14.71
N SER A 194 -0.16 -11.70 -13.44
CA SER A 194 1.18 -11.89 -12.87
C SER A 194 1.95 -13.03 -13.54
N LEU A 195 1.24 -14.01 -14.14
CA LEU A 195 1.88 -15.07 -14.92
C LEU A 195 2.54 -14.53 -16.20
N ALA A 196 1.98 -13.49 -16.80
CA ALA A 196 2.60 -12.81 -17.95
C ALA A 196 3.81 -11.96 -17.52
N LEU A 197 3.83 -11.45 -16.29
CA LEU A 197 4.96 -10.70 -15.75
C LEU A 197 6.16 -11.58 -15.37
N ALA A 198 5.92 -12.80 -14.91
CA ALA A 198 6.98 -13.70 -14.45
C ALA A 198 8.07 -13.97 -15.52
N PRO A 199 7.78 -14.31 -16.79
CA PRO A 199 8.81 -14.45 -17.82
C PRO A 199 9.51 -13.13 -18.14
N LEU A 200 8.82 -11.98 -18.10
CA LEU A 200 9.45 -10.68 -18.29
C LEU A 200 10.44 -10.39 -17.17
N MET A 201 10.07 -10.66 -15.91
CA MET A 201 10.98 -10.56 -14.77
C MET A 201 12.20 -11.50 -14.94
N ALA A 202 11.96 -12.75 -15.32
CA ALA A 202 13.02 -13.74 -15.50
C ALA A 202 14.01 -13.35 -16.62
N TRP A 203 13.51 -12.74 -17.69
CA TRP A 203 14.34 -12.39 -18.86
C TRP A 203 15.08 -11.07 -18.66
N PHE A 204 14.40 -10.04 -18.20
CA PHE A 204 14.98 -8.69 -18.15
C PHE A 204 15.69 -8.37 -16.84
N LEU A 205 15.20 -8.81 -15.67
CA LEU A 205 15.81 -8.46 -14.39
C LEU A 205 17.08 -9.27 -14.15
N TRP A 206 18.02 -8.69 -13.37
CA TRP A 206 19.25 -9.37 -12.94
C TRP A 206 19.36 -9.34 -11.43
N GLU A 207 20.22 -10.20 -10.87
CA GLU A 207 20.52 -10.21 -9.44
C GLU A 207 21.51 -9.09 -9.12
N PRO A 208 21.15 -8.12 -8.25
CA PRO A 208 22.07 -7.06 -7.88
C PRO A 208 23.16 -7.60 -6.95
N ARG A 209 24.39 -7.05 -7.07
CA ARG A 209 25.44 -7.32 -6.09
C ARG A 209 25.12 -6.55 -4.82
N THR A 210 25.19 -7.21 -3.66
CA THR A 210 24.93 -6.60 -2.34
C THR A 210 25.84 -5.41 -2.13
N ARG A 211 25.28 -4.22 -1.85
CA ARG A 211 26.05 -3.03 -1.47
C ARG A 211 26.50 -3.15 -0.02
N ALA A 212 27.70 -2.62 0.27
CA ALA A 212 28.23 -2.52 1.62
C ALA A 212 27.28 -1.69 2.51
N SER A 213 26.94 -2.23 3.67
CA SER A 213 26.17 -1.58 4.73
C SER A 213 27.00 -0.54 5.46
N MET A 214 26.35 0.38 6.20
CA MET A 214 27.00 1.29 7.15
C MET A 214 27.96 0.52 8.09
N THR A 215 29.03 1.19 8.52
CA THR A 215 29.90 0.60 9.55
C THR A 215 29.12 0.47 10.87
N PRO A 216 29.46 -0.56 11.72
CA PRO A 216 28.78 -0.74 13.00
C PRO A 216 28.84 0.50 13.92
N GLU A 217 29.92 1.27 13.85
CA GLU A 217 30.10 2.49 14.64
C GLU A 217 29.17 3.63 14.20
N GLN A 218 29.04 3.86 12.87
CA GLN A 218 28.11 4.84 12.32
C GLN A 218 26.66 4.49 12.65
N PHE A 219 26.32 3.20 12.59
CA PHE A 219 25.00 2.71 12.96
C PHE A 219 24.69 2.94 14.45
N ALA A 220 25.65 2.65 15.34
CA ALA A 220 25.50 2.83 16.79
C ALA A 220 25.30 4.30 17.16
N GLN A 221 26.09 5.19 16.57
CA GLN A 221 26.03 6.63 16.85
C GLN A 221 24.72 7.27 16.39
N ASP A 222 24.26 6.96 15.18
CA ASP A 222 22.98 7.49 14.64
C ASP A 222 21.77 6.91 15.39
N SER A 223 21.86 5.66 15.87
CA SER A 223 20.80 4.99 16.62
C SER A 223 20.53 5.59 18.00
N GLN A 224 21.41 6.39 18.58
CA GLN A 224 21.20 7.03 19.89
C GLN A 224 20.05 8.03 19.89
N SER A 225 19.72 8.61 18.76
CA SER A 225 18.58 9.55 18.61
C SER A 225 17.22 8.86 18.45
N PHE A 226 17.19 7.52 18.41
CA PHE A 226 15.97 6.75 18.21
C PHE A 226 15.02 6.82 19.41
N ARG A 227 13.76 7.20 19.15
CA ARG A 227 12.70 7.29 20.15
C ARG A 227 11.61 6.24 19.88
N SER A 228 11.63 5.18 20.65
CA SER A 228 10.67 4.07 20.54
C SER A 228 9.23 4.48 20.89
N ASP A 229 9.05 5.42 21.82
CA ASP A 229 7.76 6.00 22.21
C ASP A 229 7.06 6.66 21.02
N ARG A 230 7.79 7.43 20.22
CA ARG A 230 7.26 8.08 19.02
C ARG A 230 6.93 7.08 17.93
N LEU A 231 7.78 6.07 17.71
CA LEU A 231 7.46 5.01 16.77
C LEU A 231 6.20 4.25 17.18
N GLY A 232 6.04 3.92 18.47
CA GLY A 232 4.83 3.28 18.99
C GLY A 232 3.57 4.12 18.74
N MET A 233 3.64 5.44 18.95
CA MET A 233 2.55 6.36 18.64
C MET A 233 2.22 6.38 17.14
N ILE A 234 3.22 6.47 16.27
CA ILE A 234 3.03 6.45 14.82
C ILE A 234 2.39 5.12 14.38
N CYS A 235 2.82 3.99 14.93
CA CYS A 235 2.23 2.68 14.64
C CYS A 235 0.77 2.60 15.14
N GLY A 236 0.44 3.14 16.31
CA GLY A 236 -0.93 3.24 16.78
C GLY A 236 -1.84 4.04 15.84
N PHE A 237 -1.37 5.20 15.38
CA PHE A 237 -2.07 5.98 14.35
C PHE A 237 -2.19 5.22 13.02
N ALA A 238 -1.16 4.47 12.62
CA ALA A 238 -1.17 3.66 11.41
C ALA A 238 -2.25 2.56 11.45
N VAL A 239 -2.44 1.90 12.60
CA VAL A 239 -3.54 0.92 12.79
C VAL A 239 -4.89 1.60 12.60
N LEU A 240 -5.13 2.73 13.28
CA LEU A 240 -6.41 3.45 13.16
C LEU A 240 -6.65 3.95 11.73
N LEU A 241 -5.61 4.42 11.05
CA LEU A 241 -5.68 4.81 9.65
C LEU A 241 -5.99 3.63 8.74
N GLY A 242 -5.37 2.47 8.98
CA GLY A 242 -5.64 1.23 8.24
C GLY A 242 -7.11 0.81 8.38
N ILE A 243 -7.65 0.84 9.60
CA ILE A 243 -9.07 0.56 9.84
C ILE A 243 -9.95 1.50 9.02
N ALA A 244 -9.68 2.81 9.04
CA ALA A 244 -10.46 3.78 8.30
C ALA A 244 -10.31 3.61 6.77
N PHE A 245 -9.08 3.35 6.29
CA PHE A 245 -8.78 3.26 4.86
C PHE A 245 -9.50 2.10 4.17
N LEU A 246 -9.54 0.91 4.80
CA LEU A 246 -10.17 -0.26 4.17
C LEU A 246 -11.70 -0.22 4.21
N THR A 247 -12.30 0.75 4.91
CA THR A 247 -13.77 0.86 5.01
C THR A 247 -14.43 0.99 3.64
N VAL A 248 -13.93 1.86 2.78
CA VAL A 248 -14.48 2.00 1.42
C VAL A 248 -14.20 0.74 0.59
N PRO A 249 -12.95 0.27 0.41
CA PRO A 249 -12.67 -0.92 -0.39
C PRO A 249 -13.55 -2.13 -0.05
N VAL A 250 -13.88 -2.36 1.22
CA VAL A 250 -14.65 -3.54 1.65
C VAL A 250 -16.16 -3.27 1.69
N HIS A 251 -16.58 -2.14 2.27
CA HIS A 251 -17.98 -1.96 2.64
C HIS A 251 -18.80 -1.14 1.64
N PHE A 252 -18.17 -0.42 0.72
CA PHE A 252 -18.85 0.48 -0.19
C PHE A 252 -19.82 -0.24 -1.14
N GLY A 253 -19.48 -1.46 -1.59
CA GLY A 253 -20.37 -2.31 -2.37
C GLY A 253 -21.61 -2.72 -1.59
N PHE A 254 -21.48 -3.04 -0.31
CA PHE A 254 -22.61 -3.36 0.56
C PHE A 254 -23.51 -2.15 0.82
N LEU A 255 -22.91 -0.95 0.99
CA LEU A 255 -23.68 0.30 1.12
C LEU A 255 -24.50 0.60 -0.13
N HIS A 256 -23.94 0.41 -1.32
CA HIS A 256 -24.67 0.53 -2.59
C HIS A 256 -25.78 -0.51 -2.70
N GLY A 257 -25.52 -1.76 -2.30
CA GLY A 257 -26.54 -2.80 -2.25
C GLY A 257 -27.72 -2.46 -1.34
N ALA A 258 -27.44 -1.84 -0.19
CA ALA A 258 -28.47 -1.44 0.78
C ALA A 258 -29.43 -0.35 0.24
N ILE A 259 -28.96 0.51 -0.67
CA ILE A 259 -29.78 1.53 -1.36
C ILE A 259 -30.36 1.03 -2.71
N GLY A 260 -30.30 -0.29 -2.96
CA GLY A 260 -30.92 -0.93 -4.14
C GLY A 260 -30.06 -0.97 -5.40
N VAL A 261 -28.80 -0.53 -5.37
CA VAL A 261 -27.86 -0.64 -6.50
C VAL A 261 -27.37 -2.08 -6.61
N ARG A 262 -27.71 -2.78 -7.68
CA ARG A 262 -27.39 -4.19 -7.89
C ARG A 262 -26.33 -4.45 -8.96
N SER A 263 -26.06 -3.47 -9.86
CA SER A 263 -25.07 -3.61 -10.91
C SER A 263 -23.64 -3.48 -10.35
N PRO A 264 -22.80 -4.53 -10.43
CA PRO A 264 -21.40 -4.46 -10.06
C PRO A 264 -20.63 -3.39 -10.86
N ALA A 265 -20.99 -3.15 -12.12
CA ALA A 265 -20.39 -2.11 -12.94
C ALA A 265 -20.63 -0.70 -12.37
N GLN A 266 -21.86 -0.40 -11.93
CA GLN A 266 -22.14 0.87 -11.25
C GLN A 266 -21.38 1.00 -9.94
N ILE A 267 -21.32 -0.06 -9.15
CA ILE A 267 -20.56 -0.11 -7.90
C ILE A 267 -19.07 0.12 -8.19
N GLY A 268 -18.51 -0.55 -9.21
CA GLY A 268 -17.13 -0.39 -9.63
C GLY A 268 -16.81 1.04 -10.10
N MET A 269 -17.74 1.70 -10.79
CA MET A 269 -17.59 3.11 -11.17
C MET A 269 -17.54 4.01 -9.92
N ALA A 270 -18.38 3.77 -8.92
CA ALA A 270 -18.35 4.52 -7.66
C ALA A 270 -17.00 4.34 -6.91
N TYR A 271 -16.45 3.12 -6.89
CA TYR A 271 -15.09 2.86 -6.38
C TYR A 271 -14.02 3.60 -7.19
N GLY A 272 -14.16 3.64 -8.53
CA GLY A 272 -13.29 4.41 -9.41
C GLY A 272 -13.32 5.91 -9.05
N ILE A 273 -14.50 6.49 -8.84
CA ILE A 273 -14.67 7.88 -8.43
C ILE A 273 -14.05 8.14 -7.04
N ASN A 274 -14.18 7.22 -6.09
CA ASN A 274 -13.45 7.31 -4.82
C ASN A 274 -11.93 7.35 -5.04
N SER A 275 -11.40 6.49 -5.93
CA SER A 275 -9.96 6.47 -6.26
C SER A 275 -9.50 7.78 -6.92
N LEU A 276 -10.33 8.43 -7.74
CA LEU A 276 -10.03 9.79 -8.24
C LEU A 276 -9.95 10.81 -7.10
N GLY A 277 -10.80 10.68 -6.08
CA GLY A 277 -10.69 11.46 -4.85
C GLY A 277 -9.33 11.28 -4.17
N VAL A 278 -8.86 10.02 -4.03
CA VAL A 278 -7.53 9.72 -3.45
C VAL A 278 -6.42 10.36 -4.28
N ILE A 279 -6.47 10.26 -5.61
CA ILE A 279 -5.49 10.88 -6.52
C ILE A 279 -5.50 12.40 -6.32
N ALA A 280 -6.68 13.04 -6.33
CA ALA A 280 -6.80 14.48 -6.13
C ALA A 280 -6.24 14.93 -4.77
N GLY A 281 -6.54 14.18 -3.69
CA GLY A 281 -6.01 14.44 -2.36
C GLY A 281 -4.48 14.35 -2.30
N THR A 282 -3.90 13.33 -2.94
CA THR A 282 -2.45 13.15 -3.03
C THR A 282 -1.77 14.28 -3.81
N LEU A 283 -2.38 14.75 -4.88
CA LEU A 283 -1.88 15.89 -5.66
C LEU A 283 -1.96 17.19 -4.85
N ILE A 284 -3.08 17.45 -4.17
CA ILE A 284 -3.23 18.61 -3.28
C ILE A 284 -2.20 18.55 -2.15
N PHE A 285 -1.98 17.38 -1.55
CA PHE A 285 -0.92 17.19 -0.57
C PHE A 285 0.44 17.59 -1.13
N GLY A 286 0.85 17.02 -2.27
CA GLY A 286 2.19 17.23 -2.82
C GLY A 286 2.46 18.67 -3.29
N TRP A 287 1.49 19.30 -3.94
CA TRP A 287 1.69 20.62 -4.56
C TRP A 287 1.36 21.80 -3.64
N VAL A 288 0.44 21.60 -2.70
CA VAL A 288 -0.08 22.71 -1.88
C VAL A 288 0.26 22.53 -0.40
N LEU A 289 -0.11 21.38 0.19
CA LEU A 289 -0.08 21.23 1.64
C LEU A 289 1.34 20.93 2.16
N ALA A 290 2.12 20.14 1.45
CA ALA A 290 3.47 19.75 1.87
C ALA A 290 4.42 20.95 2.03
N THR A 291 4.20 22.02 1.24
CA THR A 291 5.01 23.25 1.27
C THR A 291 4.48 24.32 2.21
N ARG A 292 3.19 24.32 2.56
CA ARG A 292 2.52 25.41 3.30
C ARG A 292 2.13 25.04 4.73
N LEU A 293 1.90 23.77 5.02
CA LEU A 293 1.41 23.32 6.32
C LEU A 293 2.40 22.35 6.97
N ASN A 294 2.45 22.38 8.31
CA ASN A 294 3.16 21.31 9.03
C ASN A 294 2.36 20.00 8.99
N VAL A 295 3.03 18.88 9.29
CA VAL A 295 2.45 17.54 9.18
C VAL A 295 1.18 17.37 10.03
N ALA A 296 1.12 17.99 11.21
CA ALA A 296 -0.04 17.90 12.09
C ALA A 296 -1.29 18.56 11.46
N TRP A 297 -1.16 19.73 10.81
CA TRP A 297 -2.27 20.35 10.07
C TRP A 297 -2.66 19.57 8.83
N GLN A 298 -1.69 18.93 8.12
CA GLN A 298 -1.98 18.06 6.98
C GLN A 298 -2.83 16.87 7.41
N LEU A 299 -2.45 16.21 8.51
CA LEU A 299 -3.20 15.09 9.11
C LEU A 299 -4.59 15.53 9.57
N ALA A 300 -4.68 16.68 10.26
CA ALA A 300 -5.96 17.20 10.73
C ALA A 300 -6.93 17.48 9.58
N LEU A 301 -6.47 18.15 8.53
CA LEU A 301 -7.29 18.50 7.36
C LEU A 301 -7.74 17.24 6.61
N GLY A 302 -6.81 16.31 6.32
CA GLY A 302 -7.14 15.08 5.61
C GLY A 302 -8.10 14.19 6.40
N ALA A 303 -7.87 14.02 7.69
CA ALA A 303 -8.77 13.26 8.57
C ALA A 303 -10.15 13.93 8.70
N LEU A 304 -10.22 15.26 8.78
CA LEU A 304 -11.48 16.00 8.79
C LEU A 304 -12.29 15.74 7.52
N ILE A 305 -11.68 15.90 6.35
CA ILE A 305 -12.34 15.66 5.05
C ILE A 305 -12.81 14.20 4.94
N SER A 306 -11.96 13.24 5.32
CA SER A 306 -12.32 11.82 5.30
C SER A 306 -13.46 11.50 6.27
N GLY A 307 -13.44 12.06 7.48
CA GLY A 307 -14.50 11.91 8.47
C GLY A 307 -15.82 12.47 7.99
N ILE A 308 -15.82 13.64 7.34
CA ILE A 308 -17.01 14.21 6.67
C ILE A 308 -17.52 13.23 5.61
N GLY A 309 -16.65 12.63 4.79
CA GLY A 309 -17.03 11.61 3.83
C GLY A 309 -17.78 10.44 4.45
N PHE A 310 -17.35 9.93 5.60
CA PHE A 310 -18.06 8.86 6.33
C PHE A 310 -19.42 9.30 6.87
N VAL A 311 -19.53 10.54 7.38
CA VAL A 311 -20.81 11.11 7.80
C VAL A 311 -21.78 11.18 6.63
N LEU A 312 -21.32 11.66 5.48
CA LEU A 312 -22.13 11.73 4.24
C LEU A 312 -22.55 10.35 3.75
N MET A 313 -21.65 9.33 3.81
CA MET A 313 -22.02 7.94 3.45
C MET A 313 -23.16 7.39 4.31
N ARG A 314 -23.17 7.70 5.62
CA ARG A 314 -24.24 7.30 6.51
C ARG A 314 -25.59 7.91 6.11
N GLN A 315 -25.59 9.14 5.58
CA GLN A 315 -26.80 9.89 5.25
C GLN A 315 -27.26 9.68 3.80
N ALA A 316 -26.42 9.06 2.96
CA ALA A 316 -26.70 8.90 1.54
C ALA A 316 -27.88 7.94 1.34
N GLY A 317 -28.91 8.39 0.63
CA GLY A 317 -30.10 7.63 0.27
C GLY A 317 -30.16 7.19 -1.19
N ASP A 318 -29.21 7.63 -2.01
CA ASP A 318 -29.17 7.32 -3.45
C ASP A 318 -27.73 7.12 -3.95
N TYR A 319 -27.61 6.62 -5.19
CA TYR A 319 -26.33 6.31 -5.81
C TYR A 319 -25.41 7.51 -5.93
N GLN A 320 -25.94 8.68 -6.30
CA GLN A 320 -25.13 9.87 -6.55
C GLN A 320 -24.56 10.42 -5.22
N ALA A 321 -25.44 10.56 -4.21
CA ALA A 321 -25.04 11.02 -2.88
C ALA A 321 -23.97 10.11 -2.27
N LEU A 322 -24.13 8.78 -2.37
CA LEU A 322 -23.18 7.82 -1.84
C LEU A 322 -21.84 7.87 -2.60
N THR A 323 -21.89 8.01 -3.93
CA THR A 323 -20.69 8.13 -4.77
C THR A 323 -19.90 9.42 -4.46
N VAL A 324 -20.61 10.56 -4.30
CA VAL A 324 -19.97 11.84 -3.90
C VAL A 324 -19.36 11.73 -2.50
N ALA A 325 -20.07 11.10 -1.57
CA ALA A 325 -19.52 10.83 -0.22
C ALA A 325 -18.24 10.00 -0.30
N GLY A 326 -18.20 9.00 -1.20
CA GLY A 326 -17.00 8.22 -1.51
C GLY A 326 -15.85 9.08 -2.02
N PHE A 327 -16.11 9.99 -2.96
CA PHE A 327 -15.10 10.92 -3.48
C PHE A 327 -14.53 11.80 -2.38
N VAL A 328 -15.39 12.38 -1.52
CA VAL A 328 -14.95 13.23 -0.38
C VAL A 328 -14.08 12.43 0.58
N ASN A 329 -14.47 11.20 0.93
CA ASN A 329 -13.66 10.33 1.75
C ASN A 329 -12.30 10.05 1.12
N GLY A 330 -12.28 9.69 -0.18
CA GLY A 330 -11.05 9.46 -0.93
C GLY A 330 -10.12 10.67 -0.94
N LEU A 331 -10.65 11.88 -1.11
CA LEU A 331 -9.89 13.12 -1.07
C LEU A 331 -9.15 13.29 0.27
N GLY A 332 -9.84 13.04 1.38
CA GLY A 332 -9.24 13.09 2.72
C GLY A 332 -8.16 12.03 2.91
N MET A 333 -8.42 10.78 2.51
CA MET A 333 -7.45 9.68 2.61
C MET A 333 -6.21 9.90 1.75
N GLY A 334 -6.37 10.52 0.56
CA GLY A 334 -5.27 10.90 -0.32
C GLY A 334 -4.34 11.96 0.30
N ILE A 335 -4.80 12.74 1.26
CA ILE A 335 -3.98 13.67 2.03
C ILE A 335 -3.32 12.96 3.23
N VAL A 336 -4.07 12.16 3.98
CA VAL A 336 -3.59 11.54 5.23
C VAL A 336 -2.47 10.54 4.98
N LEU A 337 -2.58 9.69 3.96
CA LEU A 337 -1.60 8.63 3.69
C LEU A 337 -0.17 9.18 3.49
N PRO A 338 0.10 10.10 2.55
CA PRO A 338 1.43 10.64 2.37
C PRO A 338 1.89 11.51 3.55
N ALA A 339 0.98 12.16 4.27
CA ALA A 339 1.31 12.91 5.48
C ALA A 339 1.83 11.98 6.59
N MET A 340 1.21 10.81 6.80
CA MET A 340 1.68 9.79 7.75
C MET A 340 3.04 9.23 7.39
N VAL A 341 3.29 8.91 6.12
CA VAL A 341 4.61 8.47 5.64
C VAL A 341 5.66 9.55 5.90
N THR A 342 5.33 10.81 5.60
CA THR A 342 6.22 11.96 5.85
C THR A 342 6.53 12.11 7.34
N TRP A 343 5.52 11.96 8.20
CA TRP A 343 5.71 12.02 9.64
C TRP A 343 6.65 10.92 10.13
N ASN A 344 6.39 9.68 9.73
CA ASN A 344 7.26 8.54 10.08
C ASN A 344 8.72 8.76 9.65
N MET A 345 8.95 9.26 8.44
CA MET A 345 10.32 9.52 7.93
C MET A 345 11.04 10.64 8.67
N ARG A 346 10.33 11.66 9.16
CA ARG A 346 10.92 12.79 9.89
C ARG A 346 11.34 12.44 11.32
N GLU A 347 10.62 11.52 11.95
CA GLU A 347 10.89 11.12 13.34
C GLU A 347 11.98 10.05 13.50
N LEU A 348 12.45 9.46 12.39
CA LEU A 348 13.37 8.33 12.43
C LEU A 348 14.78 8.72 11.98
N PRO A 349 15.83 8.35 12.76
CA PRO A 349 17.21 8.45 12.33
C PRO A 349 17.47 7.55 11.11
N VAL A 350 18.47 7.91 10.30
CA VAL A 350 18.76 7.24 9.02
C VAL A 350 19.02 5.74 9.20
N SER A 351 19.75 5.37 10.27
CA SER A 351 20.09 3.99 10.63
C SER A 351 18.85 3.13 10.95
N ARG A 352 17.79 3.72 11.46
CA ARG A 352 16.56 3.02 11.89
C ARG A 352 15.39 3.20 10.95
N ARG A 353 15.54 3.95 9.85
CA ARG A 353 14.44 4.20 8.88
C ARG A 353 13.86 2.92 8.31
N GLY A 354 14.68 1.94 7.93
CA GLY A 354 14.18 0.66 7.41
C GLY A 354 13.26 -0.06 8.39
N MET A 355 13.70 -0.18 9.66
CA MET A 355 12.92 -0.79 10.73
C MET A 355 11.62 -0.01 10.99
N GLY A 356 11.69 1.32 11.05
CA GLY A 356 10.53 2.15 11.34
C GLY A 356 9.51 2.18 10.19
N ILE A 357 9.96 2.18 8.94
CA ILE A 357 9.07 2.05 7.77
C ILE A 357 8.40 0.67 7.78
N GLY A 358 9.16 -0.40 8.08
CA GLY A 358 8.61 -1.74 8.21
C GLY A 358 7.56 -1.85 9.32
N ALA A 359 7.85 -1.31 10.52
CA ALA A 359 6.93 -1.30 11.64
C ALA A 359 5.64 -0.51 11.33
N PHE A 360 5.78 0.68 10.73
CA PHE A 360 4.63 1.48 10.25
C PHE A 360 3.79 0.71 9.23
N GLN A 361 4.43 0.09 8.24
CA GLN A 361 3.74 -0.66 7.20
C GLN A 361 3.01 -1.89 7.78
N SER A 362 3.65 -2.63 8.68
CA SER A 362 3.01 -3.77 9.37
C SER A 362 1.83 -3.33 10.23
N ALA A 363 1.96 -2.22 10.96
CA ALA A 363 0.87 -1.65 11.76
C ALA A 363 -0.30 -1.19 10.87
N PHE A 364 -0.02 -0.53 9.75
CA PHE A 364 -1.04 -0.11 8.80
C PHE A 364 -1.78 -1.32 8.19
N GLN A 365 -1.04 -2.34 7.73
CA GLN A 365 -1.62 -3.57 7.18
C GLN A 365 -2.46 -4.34 8.22
N PHE A 366 -2.01 -4.36 9.48
CA PHE A 366 -2.78 -4.94 10.57
C PHE A 366 -4.08 -4.17 10.81
N GLY A 367 -4.05 -2.84 10.75
CA GLY A 367 -5.25 -2.01 10.80
C GLY A 367 -6.23 -2.30 9.66
N LEU A 368 -5.71 -2.45 8.44
CA LEU A 368 -6.52 -2.88 7.30
C LEU A 368 -7.23 -4.22 7.57
N PHE A 369 -6.50 -5.21 8.12
CA PHE A 369 -7.08 -6.51 8.47
C PHE A 369 -8.21 -6.39 9.51
N LEU A 370 -8.05 -5.55 10.51
CA LEU A 370 -9.05 -5.37 11.57
C LEU A 370 -10.35 -4.71 11.09
N ASN A 371 -10.32 -3.97 9.99
CA ASN A 371 -11.47 -3.20 9.52
C ASN A 371 -12.76 -4.02 9.40
N PRO A 372 -12.84 -5.12 8.62
CA PRO A 372 -14.09 -5.85 8.46
C PRO A 372 -14.59 -6.45 9.77
N LEU A 373 -13.68 -6.88 10.66
CA LEU A 373 -14.04 -7.41 11.97
C LEU A 373 -14.74 -6.34 12.82
N ILE A 374 -14.16 -5.13 12.85
CA ILE A 374 -14.70 -4.01 13.63
C ILE A 374 -16.02 -3.51 13.04
N VAL A 375 -16.11 -3.32 11.73
CA VAL A 375 -17.33 -2.77 11.10
C VAL A 375 -18.50 -3.72 11.22
N VAL A 376 -18.28 -5.01 10.97
CA VAL A 376 -19.36 -6.03 11.12
C VAL A 376 -19.75 -6.21 12.59
N TRP A 377 -18.78 -6.19 13.50
CA TRP A 377 -19.08 -6.25 14.95
C TRP A 377 -19.92 -5.06 15.40
N LEU A 378 -19.59 -3.83 14.97
CA LEU A 378 -20.37 -2.62 15.25
C LEU A 378 -21.77 -2.71 14.66
N GLU A 379 -21.94 -3.23 13.44
CA GLU A 379 -23.22 -3.44 12.78
C GLU A 379 -24.13 -4.36 13.62
N GLN A 380 -23.58 -5.46 14.14
CA GLN A 380 -24.35 -6.48 14.88
C GLN A 380 -24.64 -6.09 16.34
N HIS A 381 -23.75 -5.30 17.00
CA HIS A 381 -23.83 -5.04 18.45
C HIS A 381 -24.25 -3.60 18.82
N GLY A 382 -24.68 -2.78 17.88
CA GLY A 382 -25.14 -1.45 18.29
C GLY A 382 -25.57 -0.51 17.16
N ALA A 383 -24.94 -0.60 16.00
CA ALA A 383 -25.29 0.29 14.91
C ALA A 383 -26.58 -0.09 14.16
N GLY A 384 -26.94 -1.38 14.14
CA GLY A 384 -28.14 -1.90 13.49
C GLY A 384 -28.10 -1.88 11.96
N SER A 385 -27.10 -1.23 11.34
CA SER A 385 -26.87 -1.23 9.90
C SER A 385 -25.41 -0.94 9.58
N ARG A 386 -24.94 -1.40 8.42
CA ARG A 386 -23.59 -1.15 7.93
C ARG A 386 -23.31 0.34 7.72
N ALA A 387 -24.29 1.09 7.22
CA ALA A 387 -24.17 2.54 7.06
C ALA A 387 -23.98 3.27 8.40
N ALA A 388 -24.71 2.83 9.44
CA ALA A 388 -24.54 3.37 10.78
C ALA A 388 -23.18 2.99 11.39
N ALA A 389 -22.71 1.74 11.21
CA ALA A 389 -21.39 1.31 11.66
C ALA A 389 -20.27 2.13 11.01
N VAL A 390 -20.32 2.38 9.71
CA VAL A 390 -19.42 3.29 9.00
C VAL A 390 -19.52 4.73 9.55
N GLY A 391 -20.74 5.19 9.85
CA GLY A 391 -20.97 6.48 10.51
C GLY A 391 -20.33 6.57 11.90
N TRP A 392 -20.23 5.49 12.66
CA TRP A 392 -19.53 5.47 13.94
C TRP A 392 -18.00 5.58 13.79
N LEU A 393 -17.45 5.01 12.72
CA LEU A 393 -16.02 5.20 12.41
C LEU A 393 -15.68 6.67 12.14
N SER A 394 -16.65 7.48 11.66
CA SER A 394 -16.42 8.90 11.46
C SER A 394 -15.99 9.61 12.75
N TRP A 395 -16.55 9.23 13.90
CA TRP A 395 -16.18 9.82 15.18
C TRP A 395 -14.73 9.52 15.56
N ALA A 396 -14.24 8.31 15.28
CA ALA A 396 -12.84 7.97 15.51
C ALA A 396 -11.91 8.80 14.60
N VAL A 397 -12.25 8.94 13.32
CA VAL A 397 -11.46 9.70 12.35
C VAL A 397 -11.51 11.21 12.65
N LEU A 398 -12.68 11.74 13.02
CA LEU A 398 -12.82 13.16 13.45
C LEU A 398 -12.10 13.41 14.77
N GLY A 399 -12.09 12.45 15.69
CA GLY A 399 -11.28 12.50 16.91
C GLY A 399 -9.78 12.57 16.61
N LEU A 400 -9.29 11.79 15.64
CA LEU A 400 -7.91 11.89 15.15
C LEU A 400 -7.63 13.26 14.53
N ALA A 401 -8.56 13.82 13.74
CA ALA A 401 -8.44 15.16 13.19
C ALA A 401 -8.31 16.22 14.31
N ALA A 402 -9.14 16.14 15.33
CA ALA A 402 -9.10 17.05 16.48
C ALA A 402 -7.78 16.92 17.26
N MET A 403 -7.31 15.70 17.53
CA MET A 403 -6.02 15.49 18.21
C MET A 403 -4.86 16.05 17.39
N ALA A 404 -4.83 15.82 16.08
CA ALA A 404 -3.80 16.36 15.19
C ALA A 404 -3.84 17.91 15.18
N ALA A 405 -5.02 18.51 15.14
CA ALA A 405 -5.18 19.97 15.22
C ALA A 405 -4.68 20.54 16.56
N LEU A 406 -5.01 19.89 17.67
CA LEU A 406 -4.53 20.30 19.00
C LEU A 406 -3.00 20.26 19.12
N THR A 407 -2.36 19.19 18.59
CA THR A 407 -0.90 19.09 18.56
C THR A 407 -0.28 20.17 17.67
N ALA A 408 -0.91 20.51 16.54
CA ALA A 408 -0.47 21.58 15.66
C ALA A 408 -0.51 22.95 16.35
N VAL A 409 -1.58 23.26 17.07
CA VAL A 409 -1.75 24.50 17.84
C VAL A 409 -0.77 24.59 19.01
N ALA A 410 -0.57 23.48 19.75
CA ALA A 410 0.40 23.40 20.83
C ALA A 410 1.83 23.66 20.34
N GLY A 411 2.21 23.07 19.19
CA GLY A 411 3.52 23.31 18.57
C GLY A 411 3.76 24.77 18.16
N LEU A 412 2.71 25.49 17.71
CA LEU A 412 2.80 26.92 17.40
C LEU A 412 3.03 27.81 18.65
N ARG A 413 2.53 27.38 19.82
CA ARG A 413 2.74 28.08 21.08
C ARG A 413 4.16 27.93 21.64
N HIS A 414 4.78 26.78 21.45
CA HIS A 414 6.16 26.52 21.89
C HIS A 414 7.22 27.11 20.96
N GLY A 415 6.95 27.26 19.67
CA GLY A 415 7.85 27.92 18.71
C GLY A 415 7.84 29.48 18.77
N ARG A 416 6.97 30.08 19.58
CA ARG A 416 6.90 31.52 19.82
C ARG A 416 7.54 31.96 21.18
N ARG A 417 8.12 31.02 21.93
CA ARG A 417 8.96 31.27 23.11
C ARG A 417 10.42 30.94 22.79
#